data_03720d8ea5928b11da61284f1263cc89
#
_entry.id   03720d8ea5928b11da61284f1263cc89
#
_cell.length_a   1.000
_cell.length_b   1.000
_cell.length_c   1.000
_cell.angle_alpha   90.00
_cell.angle_beta   90.00
_cell.angle_gamma   90.00
#
_symmetry.space_group_name_H-M   'P 1'
#
loop_
_entity.id
_entity.type
_entity.pdbx_description
1 polymer ?
#
loop_
_entity_poly.entity_id
_entity_poly.type
_entity_poly.pdbx_seq_one_letter_code
_entity_poly.pdbx_strand_id
1 'polypeptide(L)'
;DNGSQMQLMLEVAKFNEIIENAAEELAPHKICSYVYDLSNAFNRFYHETKILAEEDQTKKAGYIALINLTINVLEQCIDLLGFSAPDRM
;
A
#
# COMPACT_ATOMS: atom_id res chain seq x y z
N ASP A 1 -18.48 2.20 5.15
CA ASP A 1 -17.60 1.90 4.03
C ASP A 1 -17.69 3.00 2.98
N ASN A 2 -16.57 3.48 2.50
CA ASN A 2 -16.53 4.53 1.49
C ASN A 2 -15.66 4.09 0.31
N GLY A 3 -15.77 4.84 -0.80
CA GLY A 3 -15.08 4.46 -2.02
C GLY A 3 -13.57 4.45 -1.87
N SER A 4 -13.02 5.35 -1.06
CA SER A 4 -11.58 5.41 -0.89
C SER A 4 -11.07 4.22 -0.09
N GLN A 5 -11.86 3.71 0.86
CA GLN A 5 -11.48 2.52 1.61
C GLN A 5 -11.41 1.32 0.66
N MET A 6 -12.44 1.15 -0.16
CA MET A 6 -12.46 0.05 -1.13
C MET A 6 -11.30 0.16 -2.11
N GLN A 7 -11.02 1.37 -2.58
CA GLN A 7 -9.93 1.57 -3.51
C GLN A 7 -8.59 1.17 -2.89
N LEU A 8 -8.38 1.55 -1.64
CA LEU A 8 -7.14 1.19 -0.96
C LEU A 8 -7.03 -0.32 -0.77
N MET A 9 -8.13 -0.96 -0.41
CA MET A 9 -8.12 -2.41 -0.26
C MET A 9 -7.75 -3.12 -1.55
N LEU A 10 -8.28 -2.62 -2.67
CA LEU A 10 -7.97 -3.19 -3.98
C LEU A 10 -6.51 -2.98 -4.35
N GLU A 11 -5.96 -1.81 -4.03
CA GLU A 11 -4.54 -1.57 -4.32
C GLU A 11 -3.65 -2.46 -3.47
N VAL A 12 -3.96 -2.63 -2.20
CA VAL A 12 -3.19 -3.52 -1.35
C VAL A 12 -3.24 -4.95 -1.88
N ALA A 13 -4.39 -5.36 -2.38
CA ALA A 13 -4.57 -6.72 -2.87
C ALA A 13 -3.72 -7.04 -4.10
N LYS A 14 -3.25 -6.02 -4.81
CA LYS A 14 -2.40 -6.24 -5.99
C LYS A 14 -0.97 -6.58 -5.65
N PHE A 15 -0.60 -6.50 -4.38
CA PHE A 15 0.81 -6.58 -3.99
C PHE A 15 1.49 -7.86 -4.50
N ASN A 16 0.87 -9.02 -4.28
CA ASN A 16 1.49 -10.28 -4.68
C ASN A 16 1.71 -10.34 -6.18
N GLU A 17 0.72 -9.90 -6.95
CA GLU A 17 0.82 -9.93 -8.41
C GLU A 17 1.95 -9.01 -8.88
N ILE A 18 2.06 -7.83 -8.29
CA ILE A 18 3.10 -6.87 -8.67
C ILE A 18 4.47 -7.44 -8.38
N ILE A 19 4.63 -8.07 -7.23
CA ILE A 19 5.93 -8.62 -6.84
C ILE A 19 6.34 -9.75 -7.79
N GLU A 20 5.40 -10.63 -8.14
CA GLU A 20 5.71 -11.72 -9.05
C GLU A 20 6.12 -11.19 -10.42
N ASN A 21 5.38 -10.21 -10.93
CA ASN A 21 5.71 -9.64 -12.24
C ASN A 21 7.08 -8.96 -12.22
N ALA A 22 7.34 -8.20 -11.17
CA ALA A 22 8.61 -7.47 -11.08
C ALA A 22 9.79 -8.43 -10.98
N ALA A 23 9.62 -9.54 -10.27
CA ALA A 23 10.69 -10.51 -10.11
C ALA A 23 10.99 -11.21 -11.42
N GLU A 24 9.95 -11.59 -12.16
CA GLU A 24 10.14 -12.29 -13.43
C GLU A 24 10.83 -11.41 -14.47
N GLU A 25 10.50 -10.12 -14.46
CA GLU A 25 10.99 -9.22 -15.49
C GLU A 25 12.19 -8.42 -15.04
N LEU A 26 12.59 -8.58 -13.79
CA LEU A 26 13.67 -7.76 -13.22
C LEU A 26 13.37 -6.28 -13.45
N ALA A 27 12.14 -5.88 -13.16
CA ALA A 27 11.65 -4.56 -13.48
C ALA A 27 11.29 -3.76 -12.22
N PRO A 28 12.30 -3.20 -11.54
CA PRO A 28 12.02 -2.42 -10.31
C PRO A 28 11.08 -1.25 -10.53
N HIS A 29 11.03 -0.72 -11.76
CA HIS A 29 10.14 0.41 -12.03
C HIS A 29 8.67 0.05 -11.81
N LYS A 30 8.33 -1.24 -11.91
CA LYS A 30 6.96 -1.66 -11.64
C LYS A 30 6.63 -1.55 -10.16
N ILE A 31 7.62 -1.81 -9.31
CA ILE A 31 7.42 -1.65 -7.87
C ILE A 31 7.29 -0.17 -7.55
N CYS A 32 8.09 0.68 -8.17
CA CYS A 32 7.99 2.12 -7.95
C CYS A 32 6.61 2.65 -8.35
N SER A 33 6.11 2.20 -9.49
CA SER A 33 4.80 2.61 -9.96
C SER A 33 3.71 2.16 -8.98
N TYR A 34 3.84 0.96 -8.48
CA TYR A 34 2.88 0.44 -7.51
C TYR A 34 2.92 1.25 -6.21
N VAL A 35 4.11 1.57 -5.73
CA VAL A 35 4.24 2.38 -4.51
C VAL A 35 3.56 3.73 -4.71
N TYR A 36 3.73 4.33 -5.88
CA TYR A 36 3.10 5.60 -6.18
C TYR A 36 1.57 5.47 -6.12
N ASP A 37 1.03 4.46 -6.79
CA ASP A 37 -0.42 4.26 -6.82
C ASP A 37 -0.96 3.95 -5.43
N LEU A 38 -0.25 3.09 -4.69
CA LEU A 38 -0.68 2.71 -3.35
C LEU A 38 -0.64 3.91 -2.40
N SER A 39 0.40 4.73 -2.52
CA SER A 39 0.52 5.91 -1.67
C SER A 39 -0.59 6.91 -1.95
N ASN A 40 -0.96 7.09 -3.20
CA ASN A 40 -2.05 7.98 -3.55
C ASN A 40 -3.39 7.45 -3.01
N ALA A 41 -3.61 6.15 -3.12
CA ALA A 41 -4.84 5.55 -2.59
C ALA A 41 -4.89 5.70 -1.07
N PHE A 42 -3.75 5.52 -0.41
CA PHE A 42 -3.68 5.66 1.03
C PHE A 42 -3.97 7.11 1.45
N ASN A 43 -3.37 8.07 0.76
CA ASN A 43 -3.59 9.47 1.10
C ASN A 43 -5.06 9.84 0.95
N ARG A 44 -5.70 9.35 -0.11
CA ARG A 44 -7.11 9.63 -0.32
C ARG A 44 -7.95 9.02 0.81
N PHE A 45 -7.64 7.78 1.17
CA PHE A 45 -8.34 7.11 2.27
C PHE A 45 -8.18 7.89 3.57
N TYR A 46 -6.94 8.29 3.87
CA TYR A 46 -6.65 8.99 5.10
C TYR A 46 -7.40 10.32 5.20
N HIS A 47 -7.47 11.04 4.08
CA HIS A 47 -8.13 12.35 4.07
C HIS A 47 -9.65 12.24 4.10
N GLU A 48 -10.20 11.21 3.49
CA GLU A 48 -11.65 11.08 3.37
C GLU A 48 -12.28 10.30 4.51
N THR A 49 -11.47 9.65 5.35
CA THR A 49 -11.97 8.83 6.43
C THR A 49 -11.55 9.42 7.77
N LYS A 50 -12.53 9.74 8.60
CA LYS A 50 -12.23 10.33 9.92
C LYS A 50 -12.00 9.20 10.90
N ILE A 51 -10.82 8.65 10.86
CA ILE A 51 -10.50 7.44 11.60
C ILE A 51 -10.60 7.64 13.11
N LEU A 52 -10.00 8.70 13.61
CA LEU A 52 -9.99 8.95 15.05
C LEU A 52 -11.33 9.38 15.58
N ALA A 53 -12.19 9.91 14.73
CA ALA A 53 -13.51 10.34 15.10
C ALA A 53 -14.55 9.25 14.96
N GLU A 54 -14.17 8.09 14.43
CA GLU A 54 -15.10 6.98 14.24
C GLU A 54 -15.53 6.42 15.60
N GLU A 55 -16.81 6.37 15.85
CA GLU A 55 -17.33 5.89 17.13
C GLU A 55 -17.58 4.38 17.12
N ASP A 56 -17.78 3.81 15.95
CA ASP A 56 -17.98 2.37 15.83
C ASP A 56 -16.62 1.68 15.97
N GLN A 57 -16.42 0.97 17.07
CA GLN A 57 -15.15 0.36 17.36
C GLN A 57 -14.74 -0.67 16.32
N THR A 58 -15.72 -1.38 15.76
CA THR A 58 -15.41 -2.37 14.73
C THR A 58 -14.89 -1.70 13.45
N LYS A 59 -15.52 -0.60 13.04
CA LYS A 59 -15.07 0.13 11.87
C LYS A 59 -13.70 0.74 12.12
N LYS A 60 -13.50 1.32 13.31
CA LYS A 60 -12.23 1.94 13.63
C LYS A 60 -11.10 0.91 13.62
N ALA A 61 -11.36 -0.27 14.18
CA ALA A 61 -10.35 -1.33 14.16
C ALA A 61 -10.04 -1.76 12.73
N GLY A 62 -11.05 -1.80 11.87
CA GLY A 62 -10.83 -2.13 10.46
C GLY A 62 -9.98 -1.08 9.75
N TYR A 63 -10.22 0.19 10.03
CA TYR A 63 -9.41 1.26 9.44
C TYR A 63 -7.96 1.13 9.88
N ILE A 64 -7.74 0.89 11.16
CA ILE A 64 -6.39 0.78 11.71
C ILE A 64 -5.69 -0.43 11.12
N ALA A 65 -6.39 -1.55 10.99
CA ALA A 65 -5.83 -2.75 10.39
C ALA A 65 -5.40 -2.49 8.94
N LEU A 66 -6.22 -1.76 8.20
CA LEU A 66 -5.89 -1.43 6.81
C LEU A 66 -4.68 -0.51 6.73
N ILE A 67 -4.56 0.43 7.65
CA ILE A 67 -3.38 1.31 7.71
C ILE A 67 -2.13 0.49 7.97
N ASN A 68 -2.19 -0.41 8.95
CA ASN A 68 -1.04 -1.23 9.29
C ASN A 68 -0.65 -2.14 8.14
N LEU A 69 -1.62 -2.70 7.45
CA LEU A 69 -1.35 -3.55 6.30
C LEU A 69 -0.69 -2.77 5.18
N THR A 70 -1.19 -1.55 4.93
CA THR A 70 -0.62 -0.68 3.89
C THR A 70 0.83 -0.34 4.20
N ILE A 71 1.11 0.01 5.44
CA ILE A 71 2.48 0.34 5.86
C ILE A 71 3.39 -0.87 5.66
N ASN A 72 2.91 -2.05 6.05
CA ASN A 72 3.69 -3.26 5.90
C ASN A 72 4.02 -3.53 4.42
N VAL A 73 3.04 -3.37 3.54
CA VAL A 73 3.26 -3.56 2.11
C VAL A 73 4.27 -2.54 1.58
N LEU A 74 4.14 -1.29 1.99
CA LEU A 74 5.07 -0.25 1.56
C LEU A 74 6.48 -0.55 2.03
N GLU A 75 6.63 -1.01 3.26
CA GLU A 75 7.96 -1.37 3.78
C GLU A 75 8.58 -2.49 2.97
N GLN A 76 7.78 -3.49 2.61
CA GLN A 76 8.29 -4.59 1.80
C GLN A 76 8.70 -4.12 0.42
N CYS A 77 7.95 -3.20 -0.17
CA CYS A 77 8.30 -2.64 -1.47
C CYS A 77 9.61 -1.88 -1.39
N ILE A 78 9.78 -1.08 -0.35
CA ILE A 78 11.00 -0.28 -0.18
C ILE A 78 12.20 -1.20 0.02
N ASP A 79 12.03 -2.27 0.78
CA ASP A 79 13.09 -3.24 0.98
C ASP A 79 13.50 -3.88 -0.35
N LEU A 80 12.52 -4.24 -1.15
CA LEU A 80 12.80 -4.86 -2.45
C LEU A 80 13.52 -3.89 -3.37
N LEU A 81 13.13 -2.62 -3.37
CA LEU A 81 13.77 -1.61 -4.19
C LEU A 81 15.21 -1.38 -3.75
N GLY A 82 15.43 -1.33 -2.44
CA GLY A 82 16.78 -1.19 -1.91
C GLY A 82 17.65 -2.39 -2.26
N PHE A 83 17.05 -3.58 -2.23
CA PHE A 83 17.77 -4.79 -2.53
C PHE A 83 18.16 -4.90 -4.01
N SER A 84 17.29 -4.40 -4.90
CA SER A 84 17.56 -4.46 -6.33
C SER A 84 18.34 -3.27 -6.83
N ALA A 85 18.59 -2.25 -6.01
CA ALA A 85 19.37 -1.10 -6.44
C ALA A 85 20.82 -1.52 -6.66
N PRO A 86 21.44 -1.07 -7.74
CA PRO A 86 22.86 -1.34 -7.93
C PRO A 86 23.65 -0.53 -6.91
N ASP A 87 24.87 -0.86 -6.76
CA ASP A 87 25.79 -0.18 -5.90
C ASP A 87 25.30 1.14 -5.34
N ARG A 88 25.04 1.17 -4.07
CA ARG A 88 24.47 2.35 -3.47
C ARG A 88 25.45 3.17 -2.74
N MET A 89 26.60 2.84 -2.83
CA MET A 89 27.60 3.58 -2.10
C MET A 89 27.87 4.92 -2.68
#